data_bb58432f2b2067373d71cdf9e9790abf
#
_entry.id   bb58432f2b2067373d71cdf9e9790abf
#
_cell.length_a   1.000
_cell.length_b   1.000
_cell.length_c   1.000
_cell.angle_alpha   90.00
_cell.angle_beta   90.00
_cell.angle_gamma   90.00
#
_symmetry.space_group_name_H-M   'P 1'
#
loop_
_entity.id
_entity.type
_entity.pdbx_description
1 polymer ?
#
loop_
_entity_poly.entity_id
_entity_poly.type
_entity_poly.pdbx_seq_one_letter_code
_entity_poly.pdbx_strand_id
1 'polypeptide(L)'
;MSEEQISAGQEYGADQIQILEGLEAVRKRPGMYIGSTSSKGLHHLVYEIVDNAVDEALAGFCNTVEVYINEDNSITVRDNGRGIPVGINKKKGIPAVEVVFTILHAGGKFGGGGYKVSGGLHGVGASVVNALSTWLEVDIFHEGKIYRQRYERGKVMYPLKVVGDTDRRGTEVRFLPDPTIFEKTVFDFAVLKQRLREMAFLTKDLKVVLTDRRPEEEVSMTFHYEGGIREYVEYLNKSKEVLYSEVIYCEGKKGDVFVEVALQHNDSYNEGVYSFVNNITTPEGGTHLAGFRSALTKTFNDYARKNKLLKDNEQNLTGDDIREGLVAIVSIKIPEPQFEGQTKQKLGNSEARGAVDSVVSEQLTYFLEQNPNVAKMICEKAVLAQRAREAARKARDLTRRKSA
;
A
#
# COMPACT_ATOMS: atom_id res chain seq x y z
N MET A 1 -40.79 38.16 7.51
CA MET A 1 -39.80 37.07 7.32
C MET A 1 -39.39 36.66 8.72
N SER A 2 -39.92 35.56 9.17
CA SER A 2 -39.76 35.06 10.52
C SER A 2 -38.40 34.34 10.65
N GLU A 3 -37.59 34.84 11.55
CA GLU A 3 -36.44 34.14 12.05
C GLU A 3 -36.91 32.85 12.73
N GLU A 4 -36.60 31.70 12.16
CA GLU A 4 -36.74 30.42 12.85
C GLU A 4 -35.77 30.41 14.02
N GLN A 5 -36.32 30.54 15.22
CA GLN A 5 -35.61 30.29 16.47
C GLN A 5 -35.10 28.85 16.47
N ILE A 6 -33.79 28.69 16.31
CA ILE A 6 -33.08 27.47 16.67
C ILE A 6 -33.34 27.30 18.18
N SER A 7 -34.16 26.31 18.54
CA SER A 7 -34.47 26.00 19.93
C SER A 7 -33.17 25.59 20.67
N ALA A 8 -32.60 26.51 21.36
CA ALA A 8 -31.64 26.24 22.42
C ALA A 8 -32.40 25.61 23.58
N GLY A 9 -32.33 24.32 23.76
CA GLY A 9 -33.02 23.68 24.88
C GLY A 9 -33.06 22.16 24.93
N GLN A 10 -32.11 21.44 24.36
CA GLN A 10 -31.83 20.09 24.84
C GLN A 10 -30.62 20.16 25.74
N GLU A 11 -30.82 19.99 27.06
CA GLU A 11 -29.70 19.83 28.00
C GLU A 11 -28.80 18.68 27.51
N TYR A 12 -27.52 18.98 27.29
CA TYR A 12 -26.52 17.97 27.00
C TYR A 12 -26.30 17.13 28.24
N GLY A 13 -27.03 16.03 28.38
CA GLY A 13 -26.98 15.11 29.49
C GLY A 13 -26.24 13.83 29.17
N ALA A 14 -25.92 13.06 30.21
CA ALA A 14 -25.21 11.78 30.08
C ALA A 14 -25.89 10.78 29.14
N ASP A 15 -27.21 10.81 29.05
CA ASP A 15 -28.02 9.93 28.20
C ASP A 15 -27.87 10.25 26.68
N GLN A 16 -27.30 11.38 26.36
CA GLN A 16 -27.03 11.77 24.95
C GLN A 16 -25.68 11.27 24.44
N ILE A 17 -24.85 10.73 25.33
CA ILE A 17 -23.59 10.10 24.95
C ILE A 17 -23.89 8.71 24.43
N GLN A 18 -23.83 8.55 23.10
CA GLN A 18 -24.03 7.25 22.46
C GLN A 18 -22.73 6.46 22.44
N ILE A 19 -22.77 5.24 22.95
CA ILE A 19 -21.69 4.27 22.85
C ILE A 19 -21.96 3.41 21.63
N LEU A 20 -21.04 3.45 20.65
CA LEU A 20 -21.09 2.60 19.47
C LEU A 20 -20.14 1.44 19.69
N GLU A 21 -20.67 0.24 19.65
CA GLU A 21 -19.89 -0.99 19.85
C GLU A 21 -19.85 -1.84 18.59
N GLY A 22 -18.75 -2.58 18.41
CA GLY A 22 -18.60 -3.56 17.37
C GLY A 22 -18.76 -3.01 15.95
N LEU A 23 -19.40 -3.79 15.07
CA LEU A 23 -19.58 -3.47 13.66
C LEU A 23 -20.60 -2.35 13.39
N GLU A 24 -21.46 -2.05 14.35
CA GLU A 24 -22.36 -0.88 14.22
C GLU A 24 -21.58 0.43 14.19
N ALA A 25 -20.50 0.54 14.93
CA ALA A 25 -19.60 1.70 14.89
C ALA A 25 -19.05 1.94 13.47
N VAL A 26 -18.66 0.87 12.78
CA VAL A 26 -18.16 0.92 11.41
C VAL A 26 -19.27 1.41 10.45
N ARG A 27 -20.47 0.89 10.56
CA ARG A 27 -21.60 1.28 9.71
C ARG A 27 -22.02 2.74 9.90
N LYS A 28 -21.98 3.25 11.12
CA LYS A 28 -22.33 4.64 11.45
C LYS A 28 -21.25 5.65 11.08
N ARG A 29 -19.98 5.24 11.10
CA ARG A 29 -18.81 6.09 10.82
C ARG A 29 -17.83 5.41 9.87
N PRO A 30 -18.26 5.02 8.66
CA PRO A 30 -17.41 4.26 7.74
C PRO A 30 -16.12 5.01 7.36
N GLY A 31 -16.20 6.33 7.21
CA GLY A 31 -15.06 7.16 6.88
C GLY A 31 -13.86 7.04 7.84
N MET A 32 -14.09 6.70 9.11
CA MET A 32 -13.03 6.47 10.09
C MET A 32 -12.18 5.22 9.76
N TYR A 33 -12.75 4.26 9.03
CA TYR A 33 -12.13 2.96 8.73
C TYR A 33 -11.63 2.84 7.29
N ILE A 34 -12.32 3.46 6.34
CA ILE A 34 -12.01 3.37 4.91
C ILE A 34 -11.70 4.72 4.24
N GLY A 35 -11.69 5.80 5.01
CA GLY A 35 -11.35 7.15 4.56
C GLY A 35 -12.51 7.90 3.93
N SER A 36 -13.35 7.27 3.14
CA SER A 36 -14.55 7.87 2.52
C SER A 36 -15.56 6.81 2.09
N THR A 37 -16.78 7.24 1.74
CA THR A 37 -17.81 6.39 1.12
C THR A 37 -17.94 6.62 -0.39
N SER A 38 -16.99 7.34 -0.97
CA SER A 38 -16.86 7.54 -2.41
C SER A 38 -16.27 6.31 -3.11
N SER A 39 -16.02 6.40 -4.41
CA SER A 39 -15.34 5.35 -5.19
C SER A 39 -14.02 4.90 -4.56
N LYS A 40 -13.25 5.81 -3.95
CA LYS A 40 -11.99 5.48 -3.27
C LYS A 40 -12.21 4.53 -2.10
N GLY A 41 -13.19 4.81 -1.25
CA GLY A 41 -13.55 3.94 -0.13
C GLY A 41 -14.12 2.60 -0.58
N LEU A 42 -14.91 2.60 -1.65
CA LEU A 42 -15.44 1.37 -2.24
C LEU A 42 -14.32 0.41 -2.67
N HIS A 43 -13.35 0.91 -3.42
CA HIS A 43 -12.20 0.11 -3.88
C HIS A 43 -11.29 -0.30 -2.73
N HIS A 44 -11.22 0.48 -1.66
CA HIS A 44 -10.49 0.14 -0.44
C HIS A 44 -10.95 -1.18 0.19
N LEU A 45 -12.24 -1.53 0.09
CA LEU A 45 -12.75 -2.82 0.55
C LEU A 45 -12.04 -4.00 -0.12
N VAL A 46 -11.80 -3.90 -1.42
CA VAL A 46 -11.06 -4.92 -2.17
C VAL A 46 -9.62 -5.02 -1.66
N TYR A 47 -8.97 -3.89 -1.45
CA TYR A 47 -7.59 -3.86 -0.99
C TYR A 47 -7.42 -4.48 0.39
N GLU A 48 -8.36 -4.28 1.31
CA GLU A 48 -8.31 -4.90 2.65
C GLU A 48 -8.35 -6.43 2.58
N ILE A 49 -9.15 -7.00 1.70
CA ILE A 49 -9.22 -8.46 1.53
C ILE A 49 -7.99 -8.99 0.77
N VAL A 50 -7.55 -8.30 -0.27
CA VAL A 50 -6.35 -8.69 -1.04
C VAL A 50 -5.09 -8.59 -0.18
N ASP A 51 -4.97 -7.57 0.66
CA ASP A 51 -3.84 -7.42 1.58
C ASP A 51 -3.70 -8.61 2.53
N ASN A 52 -4.80 -9.24 2.95
CA ASN A 52 -4.75 -10.48 3.74
C ASN A 52 -4.13 -11.65 2.95
N ALA A 53 -4.43 -11.77 1.67
CA ALA A 53 -3.82 -12.77 0.81
C ALA A 53 -2.35 -12.47 0.53
N VAL A 54 -1.99 -11.21 0.37
CA VAL A 54 -0.59 -10.77 0.24
C VAL A 54 0.20 -11.05 1.52
N ASP A 55 -0.39 -10.86 2.69
CA ASP A 55 0.24 -11.23 3.97
C ASP A 55 0.55 -12.73 4.05
N GLU A 56 -0.32 -13.60 3.52
CA GLU A 56 -0.04 -15.03 3.37
C GLU A 56 1.15 -15.29 2.43
N ALA A 57 1.26 -14.52 1.35
CA ALA A 57 2.40 -14.59 0.43
C ALA A 57 3.70 -14.12 1.10
N LEU A 58 3.68 -13.05 1.87
CA LEU A 58 4.84 -12.56 2.63
C LEU A 58 5.27 -13.55 3.72
N ALA A 59 4.33 -14.31 4.27
CA ALA A 59 4.62 -15.40 5.21
C ALA A 59 5.15 -16.68 4.52
N GLY A 60 5.16 -16.73 3.18
CA GLY A 60 5.68 -17.85 2.40
C GLY A 60 4.67 -18.97 2.11
N PHE A 61 3.38 -18.75 2.33
CA PHE A 61 2.35 -19.79 2.19
C PHE A 61 1.42 -19.61 1.01
N CYS A 62 1.46 -18.50 0.31
CA CYS A 62 0.63 -18.19 -0.84
C CYS A 62 1.47 -17.76 -2.04
N ASN A 63 1.16 -18.25 -3.22
CA ASN A 63 1.81 -17.84 -4.47
C ASN A 63 0.82 -17.39 -5.55
N THR A 64 -0.49 -17.48 -5.30
CA THR A 64 -1.51 -17.13 -6.28
C THR A 64 -2.70 -16.46 -5.58
N VAL A 65 -3.09 -15.30 -6.09
CA VAL A 65 -4.28 -14.55 -5.68
C VAL A 65 -5.12 -14.30 -6.92
N GLU A 66 -6.41 -14.65 -6.86
CA GLU A 66 -7.38 -14.41 -7.92
C GLU A 66 -8.45 -13.45 -7.43
N VAL A 67 -8.71 -12.39 -8.21
CA VAL A 67 -9.74 -11.39 -7.94
C VAL A 67 -10.73 -11.37 -9.09
N TYR A 68 -12.01 -11.46 -8.76
CA TYR A 68 -13.10 -11.43 -9.73
C TYR A 68 -14.04 -10.27 -9.43
N ILE A 69 -14.38 -9.50 -10.46
CA ILE A 69 -15.53 -8.60 -10.43
C ILE A 69 -16.69 -9.38 -11.04
N ASN A 70 -17.67 -9.73 -10.23
CA ASN A 70 -18.80 -10.55 -10.68
C ASN A 70 -19.87 -9.70 -11.38
N GLU A 71 -20.79 -10.35 -12.09
CA GLU A 71 -21.84 -9.69 -12.88
C GLU A 71 -22.72 -8.76 -12.04
N ASP A 72 -22.95 -9.10 -10.77
CA ASP A 72 -23.73 -8.31 -9.81
C ASP A 72 -22.94 -7.20 -9.10
N ASN A 73 -21.69 -6.94 -9.51
CA ASN A 73 -20.71 -6.08 -8.83
C ASN A 73 -20.29 -6.58 -7.43
N SER A 74 -20.50 -7.84 -7.11
CA SER A 74 -19.79 -8.44 -5.99
C SER A 74 -18.33 -8.71 -6.37
N ILE A 75 -17.48 -8.83 -5.36
CA ILE A 75 -16.06 -9.16 -5.51
C ILE A 75 -15.82 -10.55 -4.94
N THR A 76 -15.01 -11.34 -5.64
CA THR A 76 -14.43 -12.58 -5.13
C THR A 76 -12.93 -12.43 -5.05
N VAL A 77 -12.35 -12.73 -3.89
CA VAL A 77 -10.89 -12.82 -3.69
C VAL A 77 -10.56 -14.22 -3.21
N ARG A 78 -9.73 -14.93 -3.95
CA ARG A 78 -9.28 -16.29 -3.64
C ARG A 78 -7.77 -16.33 -3.52
N ASP A 79 -7.26 -16.93 -2.45
CA ASP A 79 -5.84 -17.23 -2.28
C ASP A 79 -5.62 -18.75 -2.11
N ASN A 80 -4.39 -19.18 -2.27
CA ASN A 80 -3.95 -20.56 -2.02
C ASN A 80 -3.07 -20.66 -0.75
N GLY A 81 -3.27 -19.77 0.21
CA GLY A 81 -2.59 -19.77 1.49
C GLY A 81 -3.02 -20.92 2.41
N ARG A 82 -2.72 -20.78 3.70
CA ARG A 82 -3.07 -21.79 4.74
C ARG A 82 -4.56 -21.90 4.99
N GLY A 83 -5.33 -20.88 4.66
CA GLY A 83 -6.72 -20.71 5.08
C GLY A 83 -6.83 -20.10 6.49
N ILE A 84 -7.86 -19.29 6.69
CA ILE A 84 -8.19 -18.79 8.03
C ILE A 84 -8.55 -19.97 8.92
N PRO A 85 -8.06 -20.07 10.17
CA PRO A 85 -8.36 -21.20 11.03
C PRO A 85 -9.86 -21.39 11.27
N VAL A 86 -10.30 -22.63 11.21
CA VAL A 86 -11.72 -23.03 11.40
C VAL A 86 -12.01 -23.53 12.81
N GLY A 87 -10.98 -23.77 13.63
CA GLY A 87 -11.11 -24.22 15.00
C GLY A 87 -11.72 -23.16 15.91
N ILE A 88 -12.20 -23.61 17.07
CA ILE A 88 -12.80 -22.73 18.08
C ILE A 88 -11.74 -21.87 18.77
N ASN A 89 -11.96 -20.56 18.79
CA ASN A 89 -11.18 -19.62 19.58
C ASN A 89 -11.54 -19.76 21.06
N LYS A 90 -10.58 -20.15 21.88
CA LYS A 90 -10.81 -20.46 23.31
C LYS A 90 -11.31 -19.27 24.12
N LYS A 91 -10.95 -18.04 23.75
CA LYS A 91 -11.37 -16.82 24.47
C LYS A 91 -12.81 -16.41 24.16
N LYS A 92 -13.28 -16.69 22.95
CA LYS A 92 -14.60 -16.26 22.47
C LYS A 92 -15.62 -17.40 22.36
N GLY A 93 -15.17 -18.65 22.31
CA GLY A 93 -16.03 -19.80 22.18
C GLY A 93 -16.69 -19.98 20.81
N ILE A 94 -16.22 -19.24 19.80
CA ILE A 94 -16.70 -19.28 18.40
C ILE A 94 -15.55 -19.62 17.45
N PRO A 95 -15.83 -20.06 16.22
CA PRO A 95 -14.78 -20.32 15.25
C PRO A 95 -13.87 -19.12 15.00
N ALA A 96 -12.56 -19.35 14.82
CA ALA A 96 -11.59 -18.27 14.60
C ALA A 96 -11.94 -17.42 13.37
N VAL A 97 -12.46 -18.02 12.29
CA VAL A 97 -12.93 -17.30 11.11
C VAL A 97 -14.07 -16.32 11.46
N GLU A 98 -15.00 -16.71 12.31
CA GLU A 98 -16.08 -15.83 12.78
C GLU A 98 -15.53 -14.67 13.61
N VAL A 99 -14.52 -14.90 14.44
CA VAL A 99 -13.81 -13.85 15.19
C VAL A 99 -13.21 -12.82 14.23
N VAL A 100 -12.54 -13.28 13.17
CA VAL A 100 -11.89 -12.40 12.18
C VAL A 100 -12.87 -11.47 11.48
N PHE A 101 -14.06 -11.96 11.13
CA PHE A 101 -15.05 -11.21 10.38
C PHE A 101 -16.06 -10.41 11.22
N THR A 102 -16.19 -10.71 12.51
CA THR A 102 -17.25 -10.09 13.34
C THR A 102 -16.73 -9.25 14.50
N ILE A 103 -15.45 -9.37 14.84
CA ILE A 103 -14.87 -8.65 16.00
C ILE A 103 -13.78 -7.71 15.52
N LEU A 104 -13.93 -6.42 15.87
CA LEU A 104 -12.90 -5.42 15.64
C LEU A 104 -11.67 -5.70 16.53
N HIS A 105 -10.48 -5.36 16.01
CA HIS A 105 -9.21 -5.56 16.72
C HIS A 105 -8.95 -7.01 17.10
N ALA A 106 -9.34 -7.94 16.23
CA ALA A 106 -9.08 -9.37 16.39
C ALA A 106 -8.36 -9.92 15.15
N GLY A 107 -7.38 -10.75 15.34
CA GLY A 107 -6.67 -11.40 14.24
C GLY A 107 -5.40 -12.11 14.69
N GLY A 108 -4.87 -12.97 13.86
CA GLY A 108 -3.64 -13.74 14.09
C GLY A 108 -2.35 -12.94 13.92
N LYS A 109 -2.45 -11.65 13.64
CA LYS A 109 -1.33 -10.75 13.31
C LYS A 109 -0.88 -9.90 14.52
N PHE A 110 -1.57 -10.00 15.65
CA PHE A 110 -1.16 -9.38 16.90
C PHE A 110 -0.17 -10.28 17.65
N GLY A 111 1.10 -9.91 17.67
CA GLY A 111 2.06 -10.52 18.57
C GLY A 111 2.54 -11.93 18.20
N GLY A 112 3.17 -12.10 17.07
CA GLY A 112 4.25 -13.07 16.94
C GLY A 112 3.90 -14.53 16.64
N GLY A 113 2.68 -14.89 16.31
CA GLY A 113 2.36 -16.31 16.11
C GLY A 113 2.50 -16.82 14.68
N GLY A 114 2.03 -16.11 13.69
CA GLY A 114 1.95 -16.62 12.31
C GLY A 114 2.52 -15.69 11.24
N TYR A 115 2.75 -14.43 11.57
CA TYR A 115 3.19 -13.41 10.64
C TYR A 115 4.29 -12.55 11.26
N LYS A 116 5.49 -12.58 10.69
CA LYS A 116 6.60 -11.71 11.10
C LYS A 116 6.44 -10.30 10.55
N VAL A 117 5.86 -10.19 9.37
CA VAL A 117 5.60 -8.95 8.63
C VAL A 117 4.18 -9.02 8.08
N SER A 118 3.40 -7.98 8.26
CA SER A 118 2.01 -7.92 7.79
C SER A 118 1.56 -6.49 7.55
N GLY A 119 0.71 -6.30 6.54
CA GLY A 119 -0.02 -5.06 6.30
C GLY A 119 -1.27 -4.93 7.18
N GLY A 120 -1.87 -6.04 7.57
CA GLY A 120 -3.13 -6.12 8.31
C GLY A 120 -3.01 -6.03 9.83
N LEU A 121 -2.17 -5.15 10.35
CA LEU A 121 -1.82 -5.09 11.79
C LEU A 121 -2.93 -4.62 12.72
N HIS A 122 -3.91 -3.89 12.24
CA HIS A 122 -4.97 -3.34 13.09
C HIS A 122 -6.07 -4.35 13.43
N GLY A 123 -6.12 -5.50 12.75
CA GLY A 123 -7.12 -6.54 12.98
C GLY A 123 -8.55 -6.10 12.70
N VAL A 124 -8.73 -5.17 11.76
CA VAL A 124 -10.05 -4.59 11.44
C VAL A 124 -10.47 -4.77 9.99
N GLY A 125 -9.54 -5.04 9.07
CA GLY A 125 -9.82 -5.04 7.62
C GLY A 125 -10.98 -5.94 7.22
N ALA A 126 -10.93 -7.22 7.57
CA ALA A 126 -11.98 -8.18 7.24
C ALA A 126 -13.33 -7.85 7.87
N SER A 127 -13.34 -7.46 9.14
CA SER A 127 -14.57 -7.09 9.85
C SER A 127 -15.19 -5.80 9.33
N VAL A 128 -14.37 -4.84 8.92
CA VAL A 128 -14.83 -3.60 8.27
C VAL A 128 -15.50 -3.89 6.93
N VAL A 129 -14.89 -4.72 6.08
CA VAL A 129 -15.51 -5.13 4.81
C VAL A 129 -16.84 -5.83 5.05
N ASN A 130 -16.90 -6.73 6.02
CA ASN A 130 -18.12 -7.41 6.40
C ASN A 130 -19.22 -6.43 6.85
N ALA A 131 -18.90 -5.50 7.75
CA ALA A 131 -19.84 -4.49 8.24
C ALA A 131 -20.44 -3.62 7.11
N LEU A 132 -19.63 -3.30 6.09
CA LEU A 132 -19.99 -2.40 4.98
C LEU A 132 -20.52 -3.13 3.74
N SER A 133 -20.80 -4.43 3.87
CA SER A 133 -21.34 -5.26 2.79
C SER A 133 -22.77 -5.66 3.07
N THR A 134 -23.61 -5.67 2.03
CA THR A 134 -24.95 -6.24 2.09
C THR A 134 -24.87 -7.70 2.53
N TRP A 135 -23.96 -8.44 1.93
CA TRP A 135 -23.59 -9.77 2.36
C TRP A 135 -22.10 -10.04 2.12
N LEU A 136 -21.54 -10.90 2.94
CA LEU A 136 -20.20 -11.46 2.77
C LEU A 136 -20.28 -12.95 3.06
N GLU A 137 -19.61 -13.75 2.21
CA GLU A 137 -19.51 -15.18 2.36
C GLU A 137 -18.02 -15.59 2.29
N VAL A 138 -17.59 -16.37 3.27
CA VAL A 138 -16.23 -16.90 3.33
C VAL A 138 -16.25 -18.40 3.18
N ASP A 139 -15.42 -18.92 2.28
CA ASP A 139 -15.10 -20.33 2.15
C ASP A 139 -13.65 -20.57 2.56
N ILE A 140 -13.43 -21.51 3.46
CA ILE A 140 -12.10 -21.96 3.86
C ILE A 140 -11.87 -23.37 3.30
N PHE A 141 -10.81 -23.52 2.53
CA PHE A 141 -10.37 -24.82 1.97
C PHE A 141 -9.28 -25.39 2.89
N HIS A 142 -9.65 -26.39 3.69
CA HIS A 142 -8.77 -26.92 4.71
C HIS A 142 -9.00 -28.42 4.90
N GLU A 143 -7.90 -29.20 4.86
CA GLU A 143 -7.90 -30.65 5.10
C GLU A 143 -9.00 -31.41 4.35
N GLY A 144 -9.14 -31.14 3.07
CA GLY A 144 -10.08 -31.83 2.17
C GLY A 144 -11.53 -31.34 2.25
N LYS A 145 -11.85 -30.37 3.09
CA LYS A 145 -13.20 -29.85 3.30
C LYS A 145 -13.33 -28.37 2.95
N ILE A 146 -14.53 -27.97 2.53
CA ILE A 146 -14.92 -26.57 2.34
C ILE A 146 -15.78 -26.17 3.53
N TYR A 147 -15.27 -25.23 4.31
CA TYR A 147 -16.01 -24.62 5.43
C TYR A 147 -16.58 -23.30 4.99
N ARG A 148 -17.88 -23.06 5.22
CA ARG A 148 -18.57 -21.84 4.80
C ARG A 148 -19.27 -21.16 5.95
N GLN A 149 -19.18 -19.82 5.97
CA GLN A 149 -20.02 -18.96 6.79
C GLN A 149 -20.45 -17.74 5.98
N ARG A 150 -21.69 -17.27 6.22
CA ARG A 150 -22.27 -16.10 5.57
C ARG A 150 -22.66 -15.07 6.61
N TYR A 151 -22.48 -13.81 6.24
CA TYR A 151 -22.88 -12.65 7.05
C TYR A 151 -23.73 -11.71 6.19
N GLU A 152 -24.65 -10.98 6.83
CA GLU A 152 -25.38 -9.90 6.20
C GLU A 152 -25.26 -8.64 7.06
N ARG A 153 -24.69 -7.59 6.49
CA ARG A 153 -24.36 -6.34 7.20
C ARG A 153 -23.61 -6.59 8.53
N GLY A 154 -22.68 -7.54 8.49
CA GLY A 154 -21.86 -7.93 9.63
C GLY A 154 -22.47 -8.98 10.55
N LYS A 155 -23.75 -9.35 10.38
CA LYS A 155 -24.42 -10.33 11.24
C LYS A 155 -24.28 -11.74 10.70
N VAL A 156 -23.92 -12.68 11.57
CA VAL A 156 -23.82 -14.11 11.25
C VAL A 156 -25.19 -14.67 10.86
N MET A 157 -25.27 -15.31 9.70
CA MET A 157 -26.52 -15.88 9.20
C MET A 157 -26.72 -17.34 9.60
N TYR A 158 -25.63 -18.08 9.78
CA TYR A 158 -25.64 -19.48 10.23
C TYR A 158 -24.26 -19.85 10.81
N PRO A 159 -24.16 -20.86 11.67
CA PRO A 159 -22.89 -21.35 12.16
C PRO A 159 -21.98 -21.84 11.03
N LEU A 160 -20.66 -21.76 11.22
CA LEU A 160 -19.68 -22.32 10.29
C LEU A 160 -20.03 -23.78 10.00
N LYS A 161 -20.14 -24.15 8.72
CA LYS A 161 -20.53 -25.50 8.29
C LYS A 161 -19.67 -25.99 7.13
N VAL A 162 -19.53 -27.32 7.05
CA VAL A 162 -18.94 -27.99 5.91
C VAL A 162 -19.98 -28.05 4.78
N VAL A 163 -19.61 -27.60 3.59
CA VAL A 163 -20.49 -27.57 2.41
C VAL A 163 -20.03 -28.47 1.27
N GLY A 164 -18.85 -29.06 1.37
CA GLY A 164 -18.32 -29.95 0.35
C GLY A 164 -16.92 -30.43 0.64
N ASP A 165 -16.39 -31.22 -0.31
CA ASP A 165 -15.01 -31.68 -0.32
C ASP A 165 -14.19 -30.87 -1.31
N THR A 166 -12.89 -30.79 -1.09
CA THR A 166 -11.95 -30.05 -1.95
C THR A 166 -10.55 -30.67 -1.86
N ASP A 167 -9.79 -30.52 -2.93
CA ASP A 167 -8.34 -30.74 -2.96
C ASP A 167 -7.55 -29.42 -2.85
N ARG A 168 -8.26 -28.29 -2.80
CA ARG A 168 -7.69 -26.96 -2.66
C ARG A 168 -7.30 -26.66 -1.21
N ARG A 169 -6.45 -25.63 -1.08
CA ARG A 169 -6.08 -24.99 0.17
C ARG A 169 -6.23 -23.47 0.02
N GLY A 170 -6.64 -22.78 1.08
CA GLY A 170 -6.70 -21.34 1.10
C GLY A 170 -8.03 -20.76 1.57
N THR A 171 -8.24 -19.51 1.24
CA THR A 171 -9.43 -18.75 1.60
C THR A 171 -10.05 -18.12 0.36
N GLU A 172 -11.38 -18.15 0.29
CA GLU A 172 -12.16 -17.38 -0.69
C GLU A 172 -13.15 -16.50 0.04
N VAL A 173 -13.08 -15.20 -0.25
CA VAL A 173 -14.02 -14.21 0.29
C VAL A 173 -14.80 -13.60 -0.85
N ARG A 174 -16.12 -13.61 -0.74
CA ARG A 174 -17.05 -12.95 -1.66
C ARG A 174 -17.87 -11.94 -0.89
N PHE A 175 -17.99 -10.73 -1.42
CA PHE A 175 -18.78 -9.68 -0.77
C PHE A 175 -19.46 -8.76 -1.77
N LEU A 176 -20.62 -8.24 -1.38
CA LEU A 176 -21.37 -7.23 -2.12
C LEU A 176 -21.44 -5.95 -1.26
N PRO A 177 -20.83 -4.83 -1.71
CA PRO A 177 -20.89 -3.58 -0.97
C PRO A 177 -22.34 -3.12 -0.74
N ASP A 178 -22.58 -2.52 0.43
CA ASP A 178 -23.92 -2.04 0.81
C ASP A 178 -24.24 -0.69 0.13
N PRO A 179 -25.25 -0.62 -0.76
CA PRO A 179 -25.61 0.61 -1.46
C PRO A 179 -26.21 1.68 -0.54
N THR A 180 -26.57 1.33 0.70
CA THR A 180 -27.02 2.32 1.71
C THR A 180 -25.86 3.05 2.38
N ILE A 181 -24.62 2.56 2.21
CA ILE A 181 -23.40 3.16 2.76
C ILE A 181 -22.64 3.93 1.68
N PHE A 182 -22.44 3.33 0.50
CA PHE A 182 -21.62 3.90 -0.58
C PHE A 182 -22.46 4.71 -1.56
N GLU A 183 -21.91 5.83 -2.03
CA GLU A 183 -22.53 6.67 -3.05
C GLU A 183 -22.76 5.93 -4.38
N LYS A 184 -21.81 5.06 -4.74
CA LYS A 184 -21.87 4.15 -5.89
C LYS A 184 -21.22 2.82 -5.52
N THR A 185 -21.77 1.72 -6.04
CA THR A 185 -21.29 0.36 -5.78
C THR A 185 -20.76 -0.33 -7.04
N VAL A 186 -20.32 0.44 -8.03
CA VAL A 186 -19.74 -0.07 -9.28
C VAL A 186 -18.22 0.01 -9.21
N PHE A 187 -17.57 -1.14 -9.32
CA PHE A 187 -16.10 -1.22 -9.34
C PHE A 187 -15.55 -0.83 -10.70
N ASP A 188 -14.43 -0.09 -10.67
CA ASP A 188 -13.67 0.29 -11.86
C ASP A 188 -12.53 -0.73 -12.09
N PHE A 189 -12.61 -1.45 -13.22
CA PHE A 189 -11.60 -2.43 -13.59
C PHE A 189 -10.19 -1.82 -13.71
N ALA A 190 -10.07 -0.60 -14.27
CA ALA A 190 -8.78 0.05 -14.44
C ALA A 190 -8.12 0.40 -13.10
N VAL A 191 -8.90 0.82 -12.12
CA VAL A 191 -8.43 1.12 -10.76
C VAL A 191 -7.89 -0.14 -10.09
N LEU A 192 -8.65 -1.23 -10.11
CA LEU A 192 -8.23 -2.52 -9.56
C LEU A 192 -7.01 -3.08 -10.29
N LYS A 193 -7.01 -3.00 -11.63
CA LYS A 193 -5.88 -3.43 -12.47
C LYS A 193 -4.57 -2.76 -12.07
N GLN A 194 -4.59 -1.46 -11.88
CA GLN A 194 -3.41 -0.70 -11.49
C GLN A 194 -2.87 -1.16 -10.12
N ARG A 195 -3.75 -1.27 -9.13
CA ARG A 195 -3.34 -1.65 -7.77
C ARG A 195 -2.88 -3.11 -7.69
N LEU A 196 -3.54 -4.03 -8.36
CA LEU A 196 -3.16 -5.44 -8.36
C LEU A 196 -1.84 -5.70 -9.11
N ARG A 197 -1.61 -4.96 -10.19
CA ARG A 197 -0.29 -4.97 -10.87
C ARG A 197 0.82 -4.50 -9.92
N GLU A 198 0.60 -3.43 -9.21
CA GLU A 198 1.52 -2.90 -8.21
C GLU A 198 1.84 -3.93 -7.13
N MET A 199 0.82 -4.60 -6.58
CA MET A 199 1.02 -5.66 -5.60
C MET A 199 1.88 -6.82 -6.13
N ALA A 200 1.69 -7.19 -7.40
CA ALA A 200 2.49 -8.23 -8.04
C ALA A 200 3.96 -7.81 -8.22
N PHE A 201 4.23 -6.55 -8.54
CA PHE A 201 5.60 -6.03 -8.57
C PHE A 201 6.27 -6.02 -7.19
N LEU A 202 5.51 -5.66 -6.16
CA LEU A 202 6.02 -5.57 -4.78
C LEU A 202 6.23 -6.92 -4.13
N THR A 203 5.51 -7.94 -4.58
CA THR A 203 5.56 -9.30 -4.03
C THR A 203 6.14 -10.23 -5.09
N LYS A 204 7.46 -10.32 -5.11
CA LYS A 204 8.18 -11.17 -6.05
C LYS A 204 7.60 -12.59 -6.06
N ASP A 205 7.47 -13.15 -7.24
CA ASP A 205 6.93 -14.51 -7.49
C ASP A 205 5.43 -14.71 -7.16
N LEU A 206 4.71 -13.68 -6.72
CA LEU A 206 3.26 -13.76 -6.56
C LEU A 206 2.56 -13.59 -7.90
N LYS A 207 1.73 -14.55 -8.25
CA LYS A 207 0.81 -14.47 -9.39
C LYS A 207 -0.52 -13.86 -8.95
N VAL A 208 -0.90 -12.76 -9.57
CA VAL A 208 -2.20 -12.10 -9.32
C VAL A 208 -3.01 -12.14 -10.61
N VAL A 209 -4.23 -12.63 -10.52
CA VAL A 209 -5.16 -12.70 -11.66
C VAL A 209 -6.38 -11.83 -11.36
N LEU A 210 -6.68 -10.91 -12.27
CA LEU A 210 -7.89 -10.07 -12.22
C LEU A 210 -8.81 -10.44 -13.37
N THR A 211 -10.04 -10.81 -13.08
CA THR A 211 -11.06 -11.17 -14.07
C THR A 211 -12.31 -10.31 -13.88
N ASP A 212 -12.73 -9.64 -14.93
CA ASP A 212 -14.02 -8.93 -14.99
C ASP A 212 -15.04 -9.80 -15.70
N ARG A 213 -16.07 -10.24 -14.99
CA ARG A 213 -17.17 -11.11 -15.47
C ARG A 213 -18.40 -10.32 -15.91
N ARG A 214 -18.37 -9.00 -15.86
CA ARG A 214 -19.52 -8.16 -16.22
C ARG A 214 -19.74 -8.04 -17.72
N PRO A 215 -18.69 -7.93 -18.59
CA PRO A 215 -18.86 -7.99 -20.04
C PRO A 215 -19.34 -9.37 -20.51
N GLU A 216 -20.00 -9.45 -21.68
CA GLU A 216 -20.38 -10.73 -22.30
C GLU A 216 -19.19 -11.69 -22.48
N GLU A 217 -18.04 -11.14 -22.89
CA GLU A 217 -16.76 -11.85 -22.88
C GLU A 217 -15.96 -11.43 -21.66
N GLU A 218 -15.62 -12.38 -20.79
CA GLU A 218 -14.78 -12.11 -19.62
C GLU A 218 -13.43 -11.51 -20.02
N VAL A 219 -13.02 -10.49 -19.30
CA VAL A 219 -11.68 -9.88 -19.44
C VAL A 219 -10.81 -10.35 -18.28
N SER A 220 -9.73 -11.06 -18.58
CA SER A 220 -8.80 -11.55 -17.58
C SER A 220 -7.39 -11.05 -17.83
N MET A 221 -6.71 -10.63 -16.77
CA MET A 221 -5.32 -10.21 -16.78
C MET A 221 -4.54 -10.92 -15.68
N THR A 222 -3.34 -11.37 -16.03
CA THR A 222 -2.41 -12.02 -15.09
C THR A 222 -1.18 -11.14 -14.90
N PHE A 223 -0.82 -10.92 -13.64
CA PHE A 223 0.36 -10.17 -13.24
C PHE A 223 1.30 -11.10 -12.48
N HIS A 224 2.52 -11.24 -12.97
CA HIS A 224 3.56 -12.04 -12.35
C HIS A 224 4.92 -11.48 -12.75
N TYR A 225 5.70 -11.00 -11.78
CA TYR A 225 6.94 -10.27 -12.03
C TYR A 225 8.07 -10.85 -11.18
N GLU A 226 8.93 -11.63 -11.81
CA GLU A 226 10.09 -12.26 -11.15
C GLU A 226 11.17 -11.22 -10.79
N GLY A 227 11.27 -10.13 -11.55
CA GLY A 227 12.20 -9.03 -11.31
C GLY A 227 11.82 -8.09 -10.15
N GLY A 228 10.63 -8.24 -9.58
CA GLY A 228 10.18 -7.46 -8.43
C GLY A 228 10.16 -5.95 -8.70
N ILE A 229 10.67 -5.16 -7.76
CA ILE A 229 10.66 -3.69 -7.87
C ILE A 229 11.60 -3.14 -8.94
N ARG A 230 12.63 -3.88 -9.37
CA ARG A 230 13.45 -3.50 -10.54
C ARG A 230 12.60 -3.45 -11.79
N GLU A 231 11.83 -4.50 -12.02
CA GLU A 231 10.90 -4.60 -13.16
C GLU A 231 9.80 -3.54 -13.07
N TYR A 232 9.39 -3.18 -11.85
CA TYR A 232 8.45 -2.09 -11.63
C TYR A 232 9.00 -0.73 -12.09
N VAL A 233 10.25 -0.43 -11.78
CA VAL A 233 10.91 0.80 -12.27
C VAL A 233 11.02 0.79 -13.80
N GLU A 234 11.40 -0.32 -14.41
CA GLU A 234 11.41 -0.48 -15.86
C GLU A 234 10.03 -0.26 -16.47
N TYR A 235 8.99 -0.81 -15.87
CA TYR A 235 7.60 -0.59 -16.27
C TYR A 235 7.20 0.89 -16.21
N LEU A 236 7.55 1.59 -15.15
CA LEU A 236 7.25 3.02 -14.99
C LEU A 236 8.00 3.90 -15.99
N ASN A 237 9.17 3.47 -16.43
CA ASN A 237 9.99 4.16 -17.43
C ASN A 237 9.73 3.72 -18.88
N LYS A 238 8.86 2.76 -19.10
CA LYS A 238 8.64 2.10 -20.41
C LYS A 238 8.32 3.08 -21.57
N SER A 239 7.68 4.22 -21.27
CA SER A 239 7.35 5.26 -22.26
C SER A 239 8.27 6.48 -22.20
N LYS A 240 9.38 6.39 -21.46
CA LYS A 240 10.33 7.49 -21.23
C LYS A 240 11.70 7.10 -21.73
N GLU A 241 12.50 8.08 -22.08
CA GLU A 241 13.89 7.88 -22.45
C GLU A 241 14.76 7.84 -21.18
N VAL A 242 15.35 6.68 -20.89
CA VAL A 242 16.19 6.51 -19.71
C VAL A 242 17.61 7.03 -19.98
N LEU A 243 18.26 7.61 -18.98
CA LEU A 243 19.64 8.09 -19.08
C LEU A 243 20.67 6.94 -19.08
N TYR A 244 20.32 5.82 -18.50
CA TYR A 244 21.13 4.60 -18.41
C TYR A 244 20.21 3.39 -18.33
N SER A 245 20.67 2.26 -18.89
CA SER A 245 19.81 1.07 -19.04
C SER A 245 19.62 0.26 -17.78
N GLU A 246 20.58 0.30 -16.86
CA GLU A 246 20.57 -0.48 -15.61
C GLU A 246 19.70 0.22 -14.54
N VAL A 247 18.81 -0.53 -13.91
CA VAL A 247 18.10 -0.08 -12.71
C VAL A 247 19.02 -0.27 -11.51
N ILE A 248 19.28 0.81 -10.77
CA ILE A 248 20.05 0.76 -9.54
C ILE A 248 19.20 0.11 -8.46
N TYR A 249 19.74 -0.90 -7.81
CA TYR A 249 19.04 -1.68 -6.78
C TYR A 249 19.84 -1.74 -5.49
N CYS A 250 19.20 -1.44 -4.38
CA CYS A 250 19.77 -1.53 -3.05
C CYS A 250 18.86 -2.41 -2.19
N GLU A 251 19.45 -3.33 -1.45
CA GLU A 251 18.73 -4.11 -0.45
C GLU A 251 19.57 -4.35 0.79
N GLY A 252 18.93 -4.48 1.93
CA GLY A 252 19.60 -4.81 3.16
C GLY A 252 18.67 -4.81 4.36
N LYS A 253 19.20 -5.27 5.48
CA LYS A 253 18.49 -5.32 6.74
C LYS A 253 19.26 -4.53 7.80
N LYS A 254 18.57 -3.65 8.52
CA LYS A 254 19.08 -2.93 9.68
C LYS A 254 18.10 -3.11 10.85
N GLY A 255 18.56 -3.75 11.93
CA GLY A 255 17.65 -4.19 12.98
C GLY A 255 16.59 -5.15 12.42
N ASP A 256 15.33 -4.84 12.65
CA ASP A 256 14.20 -5.61 12.13
C ASP A 256 13.60 -5.02 10.86
N VAL A 257 14.22 -3.98 10.28
CA VAL A 257 13.76 -3.33 9.06
C VAL A 257 14.49 -3.92 7.86
N PHE A 258 13.77 -4.56 6.96
CA PHE A 258 14.25 -4.96 5.64
C PHE A 258 13.95 -3.85 4.64
N VAL A 259 14.98 -3.41 3.92
CA VAL A 259 14.91 -2.30 2.96
C VAL A 259 15.19 -2.80 1.56
N GLU A 260 14.36 -2.40 0.62
CA GLU A 260 14.51 -2.60 -0.81
C GLU A 260 14.25 -1.29 -1.54
N VAL A 261 15.18 -0.87 -2.39
CA VAL A 261 15.04 0.33 -3.20
C VAL A 261 15.49 0.04 -4.63
N ALA A 262 14.70 0.46 -5.59
CA ALA A 262 15.07 0.46 -7.00
C ALA A 262 14.89 1.86 -7.56
N LEU A 263 15.82 2.34 -8.37
CA LEU A 263 15.78 3.68 -8.95
C LEU A 263 16.44 3.77 -10.33
N GLN A 264 15.93 4.66 -11.16
CA GLN A 264 16.48 4.97 -12.48
C GLN A 264 16.08 6.38 -12.90
N HIS A 265 16.97 7.10 -13.56
CA HIS A 265 16.67 8.43 -14.10
C HIS A 265 16.30 8.37 -15.57
N ASN A 266 15.38 9.22 -15.97
CA ASN A 266 14.99 9.47 -17.35
C ASN A 266 15.22 10.95 -17.72
N ASP A 267 14.96 11.30 -18.98
CA ASP A 267 15.17 12.63 -19.52
C ASP A 267 14.10 13.66 -19.15
N SER A 268 13.06 13.24 -18.42
CA SER A 268 11.97 14.15 -17.97
C SER A 268 12.39 15.04 -16.80
N TYR A 269 11.53 15.98 -16.47
CA TYR A 269 11.70 16.87 -15.31
C TYR A 269 10.87 16.47 -14.09
N ASN A 270 10.06 15.43 -14.23
CA ASN A 270 9.14 14.99 -13.19
C ASN A 270 9.78 13.95 -12.25
N GLU A 271 9.45 14.04 -10.97
CA GLU A 271 9.76 13.05 -9.95
C GLU A 271 8.64 12.00 -9.89
N GLY A 272 8.99 10.73 -9.90
CA GLY A 272 8.08 9.61 -9.71
C GLY A 272 8.59 8.67 -8.63
N VAL A 273 8.50 9.07 -7.36
CA VAL A 273 8.94 8.28 -6.20
C VAL A 273 7.73 7.72 -5.47
N TYR A 274 7.71 6.39 -5.31
CA TYR A 274 6.63 5.66 -4.67
C TYR A 274 7.16 4.88 -3.47
N SER A 275 6.45 4.95 -2.34
CA SER A 275 6.88 4.33 -1.10
C SER A 275 5.84 3.34 -0.56
N PHE A 276 6.35 2.26 0.04
CA PHE A 276 5.55 1.14 0.53
C PHE A 276 6.08 0.62 1.86
N VAL A 277 5.18 0.12 2.67
CA VAL A 277 5.47 -0.56 3.94
C VAL A 277 4.66 -1.85 4.00
N ASN A 278 5.33 -3.00 4.12
CA ASN A 278 4.68 -4.31 4.11
C ASN A 278 3.74 -4.48 2.90
N ASN A 279 4.19 -4.03 1.73
CA ASN A 279 3.48 -3.99 0.45
C ASN A 279 2.22 -3.10 0.41
N ILE A 280 2.03 -2.25 1.42
CA ILE A 280 0.97 -1.24 1.44
C ILE A 280 1.53 0.08 0.92
N THR A 281 0.82 0.70 -0.01
CA THR A 281 1.20 2.04 -0.51
C THR A 281 1.09 3.09 0.58
N THR A 282 2.10 3.97 0.66
CA THR A 282 2.12 5.12 1.57
C THR A 282 2.17 6.41 0.76
N PRO A 283 1.02 6.89 0.22
CA PRO A 283 1.00 8.05 -0.68
C PRO A 283 1.53 9.33 -0.06
N GLU A 284 1.41 9.47 1.26
CA GLU A 284 1.94 10.61 2.02
C GLU A 284 3.37 10.36 2.52
N GLY A 285 3.98 9.25 2.11
CA GLY A 285 5.35 8.91 2.47
C GLY A 285 5.51 8.52 3.93
N GLY A 286 6.45 9.15 4.60
CA GLY A 286 6.78 8.91 5.99
C GLY A 286 8.29 8.82 6.21
N THR A 287 8.68 8.22 7.32
CA THR A 287 10.07 8.14 7.77
C THR A 287 10.98 7.38 6.81
N HIS A 288 10.49 6.32 6.16
CA HIS A 288 11.26 5.54 5.17
C HIS A 288 11.58 6.38 3.92
N LEU A 289 10.60 7.14 3.41
CA LEU A 289 10.82 8.05 2.28
C LEU A 289 11.76 9.19 2.65
N ALA A 290 11.64 9.73 3.86
CA ALA A 290 12.56 10.74 4.37
C ALA A 290 14.00 10.24 4.44
N GLY A 291 14.21 9.00 4.89
CA GLY A 291 15.53 8.35 4.91
C GLY A 291 16.11 8.16 3.51
N PHE A 292 15.27 7.76 2.54
CA PHE A 292 15.68 7.66 1.14
C PHE A 292 16.13 9.00 0.55
N ARG A 293 15.34 10.05 0.73
CA ARG A 293 15.67 11.40 0.24
C ARG A 293 16.95 11.95 0.85
N SER A 294 17.13 11.74 2.15
CA SER A 294 18.35 12.13 2.86
C SER A 294 19.59 11.40 2.30
N ALA A 295 19.50 10.10 2.12
CA ALA A 295 20.56 9.26 1.58
C ALA A 295 20.97 9.68 0.16
N LEU A 296 19.99 9.93 -0.72
CA LEU A 296 20.25 10.40 -2.08
C LEU A 296 21.00 11.73 -2.08
N THR A 297 20.51 12.71 -1.36
CA THR A 297 21.08 14.05 -1.34
C THR A 297 22.53 14.02 -0.86
N LYS A 298 22.78 13.34 0.23
CA LYS A 298 24.14 13.18 0.77
C LYS A 298 25.06 12.44 -0.19
N THR A 299 24.65 11.28 -0.65
CA THR A 299 25.51 10.40 -1.46
C THR A 299 25.89 11.05 -2.79
N PHE A 300 24.96 11.68 -3.48
CA PHE A 300 25.28 12.37 -4.74
C PHE A 300 26.11 13.63 -4.56
N ASN A 301 25.91 14.41 -3.50
CA ASN A 301 26.78 15.54 -3.19
C ASN A 301 28.20 15.08 -2.87
N ASP A 302 28.37 14.06 -2.04
CA ASP A 302 29.68 13.51 -1.67
C ASP A 302 30.41 13.01 -2.93
N TYR A 303 29.71 12.27 -3.80
CA TYR A 303 30.28 11.78 -5.05
C TYR A 303 30.68 12.92 -6.01
N ALA A 304 29.77 13.89 -6.22
CA ALA A 304 30.02 15.02 -7.11
C ALA A 304 31.18 15.89 -6.65
N ARG A 305 31.34 16.10 -5.35
CA ARG A 305 32.48 16.81 -4.75
C ARG A 305 33.78 16.04 -4.91
N LYS A 306 33.80 14.77 -4.51
CA LYS A 306 34.97 13.89 -4.60
C LYS A 306 35.51 13.78 -6.04
N ASN A 307 34.62 13.73 -7.02
CA ASN A 307 34.98 13.58 -8.43
C ASN A 307 35.02 14.90 -9.21
N LYS A 308 34.97 16.02 -8.53
CA LYS A 308 35.04 17.38 -9.11
C LYS A 308 33.98 17.68 -10.19
N LEU A 309 32.84 17.00 -10.12
CA LEU A 309 31.67 17.27 -10.98
C LEU A 309 30.90 18.50 -10.53
N LEU A 310 31.03 18.85 -9.27
CA LEU A 310 30.54 20.09 -8.67
C LEU A 310 31.76 20.91 -8.24
N LYS A 311 31.85 22.18 -8.69
CA LYS A 311 32.96 23.07 -8.40
C LYS A 311 32.95 23.52 -6.94
N ASP A 312 34.12 23.81 -6.37
CA ASP A 312 34.26 24.22 -4.96
C ASP A 312 33.46 25.47 -4.61
N ASN A 313 33.28 26.38 -5.57
CA ASN A 313 32.51 27.63 -5.40
C ASN A 313 31.01 27.47 -5.70
N GLU A 314 30.55 26.29 -6.14
CA GLU A 314 29.14 25.98 -6.37
C GLU A 314 28.50 25.46 -5.07
N GLN A 315 27.22 25.78 -4.86
CA GLN A 315 26.44 25.24 -3.75
C GLN A 315 26.19 23.76 -3.94
N ASN A 316 25.91 23.05 -2.86
CA ASN A 316 25.49 21.67 -2.92
C ASN A 316 24.18 21.50 -3.73
N LEU A 317 24.06 20.36 -4.36
CA LEU A 317 22.82 19.94 -5.00
C LEU A 317 21.72 19.82 -3.95
N THR A 318 20.52 20.30 -4.26
CA THR A 318 19.34 20.06 -3.44
C THR A 318 18.73 18.70 -3.77
N GLY A 319 17.86 18.19 -2.90
CA GLY A 319 17.10 16.98 -3.18
C GLY A 319 16.30 17.08 -4.48
N ASP A 320 15.69 18.24 -4.75
CA ASP A 320 14.92 18.47 -5.98
C ASP A 320 15.78 18.39 -7.24
N ASP A 321 17.01 18.89 -7.20
CA ASP A 321 17.95 18.80 -8.30
C ASP A 321 18.28 17.33 -8.65
N ILE A 322 18.46 16.49 -7.62
CA ILE A 322 18.83 15.07 -7.78
C ILE A 322 17.63 14.22 -8.21
N ARG A 323 16.43 14.56 -7.75
CA ARG A 323 15.20 13.82 -8.07
C ARG A 323 14.53 14.21 -9.38
N GLU A 324 15.04 15.22 -10.07
CA GLU A 324 14.56 15.58 -11.40
C GLU A 324 14.74 14.41 -12.38
N GLY A 325 13.64 13.94 -12.95
CA GLY A 325 13.61 12.76 -13.81
C GLY A 325 13.83 11.42 -13.10
N LEU A 326 13.81 11.38 -11.76
CA LEU A 326 13.96 10.16 -10.99
C LEU A 326 12.66 9.37 -10.95
N VAL A 327 12.73 8.08 -11.25
CA VAL A 327 11.73 7.08 -10.90
C VAL A 327 12.33 6.15 -9.87
N ALA A 328 11.67 6.01 -8.72
CA ALA A 328 12.15 5.16 -7.64
C ALA A 328 11.00 4.48 -6.90
N ILE A 329 11.29 3.28 -6.43
CA ILE A 329 10.46 2.50 -5.52
C ILE A 329 11.22 2.32 -4.21
N VAL A 330 10.61 2.73 -3.12
CA VAL A 330 11.12 2.53 -1.76
C VAL A 330 10.17 1.59 -1.03
N SER A 331 10.62 0.39 -0.74
CA SER A 331 9.82 -0.64 -0.09
C SER A 331 10.54 -1.14 1.17
N ILE A 332 9.86 -1.07 2.29
CA ILE A 332 10.36 -1.65 3.53
C ILE A 332 9.41 -2.72 4.05
N LYS A 333 9.98 -3.65 4.81
CA LYS A 333 9.24 -4.61 5.63
C LYS A 333 9.66 -4.45 7.07
N ILE A 334 8.69 -4.29 7.94
CA ILE A 334 8.89 -4.04 9.37
C ILE A 334 7.83 -4.81 10.17
N PRO A 335 8.19 -5.44 11.30
CA PRO A 335 7.24 -6.26 12.07
C PRO A 335 6.07 -5.47 12.66
N GLU A 336 6.33 -4.26 13.13
CA GLU A 336 5.33 -3.42 13.82
C GLU A 336 5.32 -1.99 13.25
N PRO A 337 4.72 -1.78 12.05
CA PRO A 337 4.60 -0.45 11.49
C PRO A 337 3.62 0.41 12.30
N GLN A 338 4.00 1.67 12.47
CA GLN A 338 3.18 2.70 13.08
C GLN A 338 2.76 3.69 11.99
N PHE A 339 1.51 3.62 11.59
CA PHE A 339 0.94 4.52 10.60
C PHE A 339 0.22 5.69 11.25
N GLU A 340 0.25 6.82 10.59
CA GLU A 340 -0.65 7.92 10.91
C GLU A 340 -2.06 7.59 10.38
N GLY A 341 -2.94 7.13 11.25
CA GLY A 341 -4.33 6.77 10.93
C GLY A 341 -4.55 5.38 10.34
N GLN A 342 -5.82 4.97 10.31
CA GLN A 342 -6.27 3.65 9.85
C GLN A 342 -6.05 3.42 8.35
N THR A 343 -6.05 4.47 7.55
CA THR A 343 -5.84 4.39 6.10
C THR A 343 -4.40 4.12 5.69
N LYS A 344 -3.46 4.07 6.65
CA LYS A 344 -2.06 3.65 6.47
C LYS A 344 -1.29 4.46 5.41
N GLN A 345 -1.57 5.75 5.30
CA GLN A 345 -1.03 6.59 4.23
C GLN A 345 0.38 7.11 4.50
N LYS A 346 0.77 7.18 5.78
CA LYS A 346 2.06 7.73 6.21
C LYS A 346 2.67 6.93 7.34
N LEU A 347 3.93 6.57 7.20
CA LEU A 347 4.68 5.84 8.21
C LEU A 347 5.33 6.77 9.23
N GLY A 348 5.22 6.42 10.52
CA GLY A 348 5.77 7.20 11.64
C GLY A 348 6.99 6.60 12.34
N ASN A 349 7.35 5.34 12.09
CA ASN A 349 8.47 4.69 12.77
C ASN A 349 9.81 5.39 12.56
N SER A 350 10.44 5.88 13.63
CA SER A 350 11.73 6.58 13.55
C SER A 350 12.88 5.67 13.09
N GLU A 351 12.88 4.40 13.48
CA GLU A 351 13.89 3.40 13.10
C GLU A 351 13.94 3.15 11.58
N ALA A 352 12.82 3.31 10.87
CA ALA A 352 12.75 3.13 9.43
C ALA A 352 13.58 4.18 8.68
N ARG A 353 13.64 5.41 9.17
CA ARG A 353 14.44 6.49 8.56
C ARG A 353 15.92 6.13 8.54
N GLY A 354 16.47 5.76 9.69
CA GLY A 354 17.88 5.38 9.80
C GLY A 354 18.24 4.12 9.02
N ALA A 355 17.35 3.14 9.01
CA ALA A 355 17.55 1.89 8.26
C ALA A 355 17.64 2.14 6.75
N VAL A 356 16.71 2.91 6.19
CA VAL A 356 16.70 3.24 4.75
C VAL A 356 17.90 4.11 4.40
N ASP A 357 18.18 5.15 5.18
CA ASP A 357 19.35 6.02 4.96
C ASP A 357 20.66 5.19 4.93
N SER A 358 20.86 4.33 5.90
CA SER A 358 22.06 3.49 6.00
C SER A 358 22.22 2.54 4.82
N VAL A 359 21.18 1.76 4.48
CA VAL A 359 21.23 0.79 3.38
C VAL A 359 21.45 1.50 2.03
N VAL A 360 20.72 2.56 1.76
CA VAL A 360 20.81 3.29 0.49
C VAL A 360 22.16 4.01 0.37
N SER A 361 22.60 4.73 1.40
CA SER A 361 23.89 5.44 1.38
C SER A 361 25.06 4.50 1.12
N GLU A 362 25.09 3.37 1.79
CA GLU A 362 26.16 2.37 1.66
C GLU A 362 26.18 1.76 0.25
N GLN A 363 25.07 1.25 -0.21
CA GLN A 363 25.01 0.52 -1.48
C GLN A 363 25.02 1.44 -2.70
N LEU A 364 24.43 2.61 -2.61
CA LEU A 364 24.48 3.60 -3.68
C LEU A 364 25.90 4.16 -3.85
N THR A 365 26.61 4.44 -2.77
CA THR A 365 28.02 4.84 -2.82
C THR A 365 28.86 3.79 -3.55
N TYR A 366 28.69 2.52 -3.19
CA TYR A 366 29.37 1.42 -3.85
C TYR A 366 29.02 1.34 -5.34
N PHE A 367 27.73 1.44 -5.69
CA PHE A 367 27.28 1.42 -7.09
C PHE A 367 27.91 2.55 -7.91
N LEU A 368 27.93 3.77 -7.40
CA LEU A 368 28.48 4.94 -8.10
C LEU A 368 29.98 4.79 -8.34
N GLU A 369 30.70 4.23 -7.40
CA GLU A 369 32.15 3.97 -7.54
C GLU A 369 32.41 2.88 -8.58
N GLN A 370 31.58 1.86 -8.67
CA GLN A 370 31.68 0.78 -9.68
C GLN A 370 31.18 1.20 -11.08
N ASN A 371 30.34 2.22 -11.15
CA ASN A 371 29.70 2.66 -12.40
C ASN A 371 29.89 4.18 -12.62
N PRO A 372 31.14 4.64 -12.83
CA PRO A 372 31.45 6.06 -12.92
C PRO A 372 30.75 6.77 -14.09
N ASN A 373 30.46 6.07 -15.20
CA ASN A 373 29.73 6.65 -16.32
C ASN A 373 28.27 6.96 -15.96
N VAL A 374 27.60 6.06 -15.26
CA VAL A 374 26.23 6.26 -14.77
C VAL A 374 26.21 7.38 -13.73
N ALA A 375 27.14 7.35 -12.78
CA ALA A 375 27.28 8.38 -11.76
C ALA A 375 27.48 9.77 -12.37
N LYS A 376 28.30 9.88 -13.39
CA LYS A 376 28.53 11.13 -14.14
C LYS A 376 27.25 11.64 -14.79
N MET A 377 26.52 10.79 -15.50
CA MET A 377 25.25 11.16 -16.15
C MET A 377 24.23 11.71 -15.16
N ILE A 378 24.07 11.07 -14.01
CA ILE A 378 23.14 11.52 -12.98
C ILE A 378 23.58 12.85 -12.40
N CYS A 379 24.85 12.98 -12.02
CA CYS A 379 25.40 14.22 -11.45
C CYS A 379 25.34 15.38 -12.44
N GLU A 380 25.64 15.18 -13.70
CA GLU A 380 25.54 16.22 -14.74
C GLU A 380 24.11 16.72 -14.90
N LYS A 381 23.12 15.83 -14.90
CA LYS A 381 21.71 16.23 -14.94
C LYS A 381 21.33 17.05 -13.70
N ALA A 382 21.73 16.62 -12.51
CA ALA A 382 21.46 17.34 -11.26
C ALA A 382 22.15 18.72 -11.22
N VAL A 383 23.38 18.82 -11.70
CA VAL A 383 24.11 20.11 -11.79
C VAL A 383 23.44 21.06 -12.80
N LEU A 384 22.93 20.57 -13.93
CA LEU A 384 22.16 21.37 -14.86
C LEU A 384 20.86 21.89 -14.22
N ALA A 385 20.15 21.04 -13.49
CA ALA A 385 18.95 21.44 -12.73
C ALA A 385 19.27 22.53 -11.71
N GLN A 386 20.35 22.39 -10.94
CA GLN A 386 20.82 23.40 -9.98
C GLN A 386 21.10 24.74 -10.67
N ARG A 387 21.84 24.73 -11.77
CA ARG A 387 22.20 25.95 -12.52
C ARG A 387 20.97 26.65 -13.06
N ALA A 388 20.01 25.90 -13.61
CA ALA A 388 18.74 26.44 -14.08
C ALA A 388 17.94 27.09 -12.95
N ARG A 389 17.87 26.45 -11.79
CA ARG A 389 17.19 26.95 -10.59
C ARG A 389 17.83 28.23 -10.07
N GLU A 390 19.17 28.28 -10.00
CA GLU A 390 19.90 29.47 -9.57
C GLU A 390 19.75 30.65 -10.56
N ALA A 391 19.81 30.37 -11.85
CA ALA A 391 19.58 31.40 -12.88
C ALA A 391 18.17 31.99 -12.77
N ALA A 392 17.14 31.14 -12.59
CA ALA A 392 15.77 31.60 -12.39
C ALA A 392 15.61 32.43 -11.10
N ARG A 393 16.31 32.08 -10.02
CA ARG A 393 16.31 32.87 -8.77
C ARG A 393 16.93 34.26 -9.00
N LYS A 394 18.12 34.31 -9.62
CA LYS A 394 18.79 35.56 -9.93
C LYS A 394 17.94 36.49 -10.82
N ALA A 395 17.28 35.93 -11.83
CA ALA A 395 16.39 36.69 -12.69
C ALA A 395 15.21 37.31 -11.93
N ARG A 396 14.58 36.51 -11.06
CA ARG A 396 13.48 37.01 -10.19
C ARG A 396 13.94 38.12 -9.23
N ASP A 397 15.10 37.96 -8.62
CA ASP A 397 15.66 38.97 -7.68
C ASP A 397 15.99 40.27 -8.43
N LEU A 398 16.54 40.21 -9.64
CA LEU A 398 16.79 41.38 -10.48
C LEU A 398 15.50 42.11 -10.87
N THR A 399 14.44 41.34 -11.24
CA THR A 399 13.14 41.92 -11.56
C THR A 399 12.52 42.64 -10.36
N ARG A 400 12.55 42.01 -9.18
CA ARG A 400 12.04 42.62 -7.95
C ARG A 400 12.79 43.88 -7.56
N ARG A 401 14.13 43.93 -7.71
CA ARG A 401 14.94 45.14 -7.43
C ARG A 401 14.65 46.29 -8.41
N LYS A 402 14.23 45.98 -9.64
CA LYS A 402 13.83 47.01 -10.62
C LYS A 402 12.42 47.56 -10.40
N SER A 403 11.60 46.84 -9.62
CA SER A 403 10.20 47.20 -9.33
C SER A 403 10.05 47.88 -7.95
N ALA A 404 11.11 47.98 -7.17
CA ALA A 404 11.21 48.74 -5.91
C ALA A 404 12.00 50.03 -6.14
#